data_9e354436035fe939d41e56755585a434
#
_entry.id   9e354436035fe939d41e56755585a434
#
_cell.length_a   1.000
_cell.length_b   1.000
_cell.length_c   1.000
_cell.angle_alpha   90.00
_cell.angle_beta   90.00
_cell.angle_gamma   90.00
#
_symmetry.space_group_name_H-M   'P 1'
#
loop_
_entity.id
_entity.type
_entity.pdbx_description
1 polymer ?
#
loop_
_entity_poly.entity_id
_entity_poly.type
_entity_poly.pdbx_seq_one_letter_code
_entity_poly.pdbx_strand_id
1 'polypeptide(L)'
;IEKQFKVTIDLAPVQKYDAPPPTAHDAPVVRALEEAVRDVYGINAQPRGVGGGTVAAIFRKYDYPAAVWSRYCHMAHQPNEYCLIENMVGNAKVYAHLFLQK
;
A
#
# COMPACT_ATOMS: atom_id res chain seq x y z
N ILE A 1 19.06 -13.65 20.69
CA ILE A 1 20.19 -12.80 20.31
C ILE A 1 21.06 -12.55 21.53
N GLU A 2 20.56 -11.97 22.64
CA GLU A 2 21.38 -11.63 23.83
C GLU A 2 22.17 -12.84 24.37
N LYS A 3 21.50 -13.96 24.60
CA LYS A 3 22.14 -15.21 25.08
C LYS A 3 23.19 -15.76 24.12
N GLN A 4 22.92 -15.66 22.82
CA GLN A 4 23.78 -16.21 21.76
C GLN A 4 25.06 -15.38 21.60
N PHE A 5 24.94 -14.07 21.68
CA PHE A 5 26.05 -13.15 21.44
C PHE A 5 26.64 -12.54 22.71
N LYS A 6 26.14 -12.92 23.90
CA LYS A 6 26.58 -12.42 25.20
C LYS A 6 26.59 -10.87 25.28
N VAL A 7 25.56 -10.25 24.74
CA VAL A 7 25.35 -8.79 24.76
C VAL A 7 24.07 -8.46 25.53
N THR A 8 23.99 -7.27 26.05
CA THR A 8 22.76 -6.67 26.59
C THR A 8 22.19 -5.72 25.56
N ILE A 9 20.89 -5.80 25.30
CA ILE A 9 20.20 -4.93 24.35
C ILE A 9 19.17 -4.09 25.10
N ASP A 10 19.43 -2.79 25.21
CA ASP A 10 18.48 -1.83 25.74
C ASP A 10 17.65 -1.24 24.61
N LEU A 11 16.32 -1.36 24.71
CA LEU A 11 15.38 -0.85 23.73
C LEU A 11 14.68 0.39 24.30
N ALA A 12 14.95 1.55 23.73
CA ALA A 12 14.24 2.79 24.00
C ALA A 12 13.37 3.16 22.79
N PRO A 13 12.04 2.91 22.80
CA PRO A 13 11.18 3.28 21.70
C PRO A 13 11.14 4.80 21.53
N VAL A 14 11.58 5.31 20.39
CA VAL A 14 11.46 6.74 20.04
C VAL A 14 10.08 7.03 19.47
N GLN A 15 9.51 6.02 18.77
CA GLN A 15 8.21 6.14 18.14
C GLN A 15 7.56 4.76 18.06
N LYS A 16 6.30 4.69 18.45
CA LYS A 16 5.50 3.47 18.35
C LYS A 16 4.14 3.79 17.75
N TYR A 17 3.78 3.09 16.70
CA TYR A 17 2.44 3.13 16.11
C TYR A 17 1.86 1.73 16.05
N ASP A 18 0.63 1.61 16.50
CA ASP A 18 -0.15 0.39 16.29
C ASP A 18 -0.81 0.47 14.91
N ALA A 19 -0.74 -0.63 14.18
CA ALA A 19 -1.38 -0.71 12.88
C ALA A 19 -2.91 -0.70 13.05
N PRO A 20 -3.63 0.22 12.39
CA PRO A 20 -5.08 0.18 12.39
C PRO A 20 -5.58 -1.05 11.61
N PRO A 21 -6.83 -1.48 11.84
CA PRO A 21 -7.45 -2.55 11.06
C PRO A 21 -7.35 -2.28 9.55
N PRO A 22 -7.23 -3.31 8.71
CA PRO A 22 -7.28 -3.13 7.26
C PRO A 22 -8.67 -2.65 6.82
N THR A 23 -8.74 -1.94 5.71
CA THR A 23 -10.01 -1.65 5.04
C THR A 23 -10.68 -2.97 4.65
N ALA A 24 -11.98 -3.08 4.87
CA ALA A 24 -12.75 -4.28 4.51
C ALA A 24 -12.67 -4.53 3.00
N HIS A 25 -12.60 -5.80 2.59
CA HIS A 25 -12.49 -6.19 1.18
C HIS A 25 -13.70 -5.75 0.35
N ASP A 26 -14.85 -5.63 0.97
CA ASP A 26 -16.11 -5.20 0.34
C ASP A 26 -16.36 -3.69 0.43
N ALA A 27 -15.42 -2.94 0.99
CA ALA A 27 -15.53 -1.48 1.06
C ALA A 27 -15.63 -0.86 -0.35
N PRO A 28 -16.46 0.18 -0.54
CA PRO A 28 -16.65 0.81 -1.85
C PRO A 28 -15.34 1.22 -2.53
N VAL A 29 -14.39 1.79 -1.78
CA VAL A 29 -13.09 2.19 -2.31
C VAL A 29 -12.26 1.02 -2.84
N VAL A 30 -12.37 -0.16 -2.22
CA VAL A 30 -11.67 -1.37 -2.67
C VAL A 30 -12.29 -1.88 -3.97
N ARG A 31 -13.63 -1.99 -4.02
CA ARG A 31 -14.35 -2.44 -5.22
C ARG A 31 -14.14 -1.51 -6.41
N ALA A 32 -14.23 -0.20 -6.19
CA ALA A 32 -13.96 0.79 -7.22
C ALA A 32 -12.54 0.65 -7.79
N LEU A 33 -11.55 0.42 -6.92
CA LEU A 33 -10.17 0.23 -7.33
C LEU A 33 -9.97 -1.09 -8.09
N GLU A 34 -10.59 -2.19 -7.64
CA GLU A 34 -10.54 -3.48 -8.35
C GLU A 34 -11.14 -3.37 -9.76
N GLU A 35 -12.25 -2.65 -9.91
CA GLU A 35 -12.88 -2.39 -11.20
C GLU A 35 -11.97 -1.58 -12.10
N ALA A 36 -11.44 -0.45 -11.63
CA ALA A 36 -10.52 0.39 -12.40
C ALA A 36 -9.25 -0.36 -12.82
N VAL A 37 -8.70 -1.22 -11.96
CA VAL A 37 -7.53 -2.05 -12.28
C VAL A 37 -7.88 -3.09 -13.34
N ARG A 38 -9.04 -3.73 -13.24
CA ARG A 38 -9.51 -4.68 -14.24
C ARG A 38 -9.69 -4.02 -15.60
N ASP A 39 -10.28 -2.83 -15.65
CA ASP A 39 -10.54 -2.09 -16.89
C ASP A 39 -9.26 -1.64 -17.58
N VAL A 40 -8.25 -1.24 -16.81
CA VAL A 40 -6.97 -0.76 -17.36
C VAL A 40 -6.01 -1.89 -17.72
N TYR A 41 -5.96 -2.94 -16.89
CA TYR A 41 -4.95 -3.99 -17.02
C TYR A 41 -5.51 -5.36 -17.40
N GLY A 42 -6.82 -5.55 -17.43
CA GLY A 42 -7.46 -6.86 -17.70
C GLY A 42 -7.18 -7.91 -16.61
N ILE A 43 -6.81 -7.52 -15.40
CA ILE A 43 -6.47 -8.42 -14.31
C ILE A 43 -7.46 -8.30 -13.14
N ASN A 44 -7.69 -9.40 -12.44
CA ASN A 44 -8.46 -9.41 -11.20
C ASN A 44 -7.50 -9.17 -10.02
N ALA A 45 -7.41 -7.90 -9.58
CA ALA A 45 -6.60 -7.56 -8.41
C ALA A 45 -7.18 -8.21 -7.15
N GLN A 46 -6.29 -8.56 -6.22
CA GLN A 46 -6.68 -9.12 -4.92
C GLN A 46 -6.15 -8.20 -3.81
N PRO A 47 -7.03 -7.67 -2.94
CA PRO A 47 -6.60 -6.88 -1.81
C PRO A 47 -5.73 -7.70 -0.87
N ARG A 48 -4.63 -7.12 -0.42
CA ARG A 48 -3.70 -7.76 0.52
C ARG A 48 -3.15 -6.75 1.51
N GLY A 49 -2.86 -7.22 2.71
CA GLY A 49 -2.06 -6.46 3.65
C GLY A 49 -0.61 -6.36 3.16
N VAL A 50 -0.02 -5.20 3.35
CA VAL A 50 1.39 -4.94 3.01
C VAL A 50 2.15 -4.63 4.29
N GLY A 51 3.31 -5.25 4.47
CA GLY A 51 4.23 -4.91 5.54
C GLY A 51 4.87 -3.55 5.26
N GLY A 52 4.74 -2.63 6.20
CA GLY A 52 5.27 -1.27 6.09
C GLY A 52 4.23 -0.19 6.35
N GLY A 53 4.70 1.03 6.63
CA GLY A 53 3.86 2.18 6.90
C GLY A 53 3.40 2.85 5.61
N THR A 54 2.15 3.25 5.55
CA THR A 54 1.61 4.09 4.47
C THR A 54 0.74 5.19 5.05
N VAL A 55 0.59 6.28 4.32
CA VAL A 55 -0.35 7.37 4.68
C VAL A 55 -1.78 6.85 4.81
N ALA A 56 -2.16 5.81 4.08
CA ALA A 56 -3.45 5.15 4.20
C ALA A 56 -3.73 4.62 5.62
N ALA A 57 -2.70 4.24 6.38
CA ALA A 57 -2.85 3.84 7.78
C ALA A 57 -3.35 5.01 8.65
N ILE A 58 -2.92 6.24 8.35
CA ILE A 58 -3.38 7.43 9.06
C ILE A 58 -4.87 7.64 8.80
N PHE A 59 -5.33 7.55 7.56
CA PHE A 59 -6.75 7.67 7.23
C PHE A 59 -7.58 6.60 7.96
N ARG A 60 -7.14 5.33 7.92
CA ARG A 60 -7.83 4.24 8.62
C ARG A 60 -7.89 4.41 10.14
N LYS A 61 -6.88 5.05 10.74
CA LYS A 61 -6.89 5.37 12.18
C LYS A 61 -8.05 6.31 12.56
N TYR A 62 -8.53 7.09 11.61
CA TYR A 62 -9.67 8.00 11.76
C TYR A 62 -10.93 7.47 11.08
N ASP A 63 -11.03 6.14 10.91
CA ASP A 63 -12.18 5.44 10.34
C ASP A 63 -12.51 5.80 8.88
N TYR A 64 -11.55 6.38 8.15
CA TYR A 64 -11.68 6.59 6.71
C TYR A 64 -11.19 5.35 5.95
N PRO A 65 -12.07 4.64 5.22
CA PRO A 65 -11.65 3.54 4.36
C PRO A 65 -10.62 4.02 3.33
N ALA A 66 -9.50 3.32 3.25
CA ALA A 66 -8.44 3.67 2.32
C ALA A 66 -7.80 2.42 1.71
N ALA A 67 -7.60 2.44 0.40
CA ALA A 67 -6.86 1.44 -0.35
C ALA A 67 -5.65 2.10 -1.03
N VAL A 68 -4.60 1.33 -1.26
CA VAL A 68 -3.38 1.79 -1.93
C VAL A 68 -3.19 0.96 -3.19
N TRP A 69 -2.92 1.63 -4.28
CA TRP A 69 -2.59 1.00 -5.55
C TRP A 69 -1.33 1.61 -6.16
N SER A 70 -0.47 0.75 -6.63
CA SER A 70 0.59 1.13 -7.55
C SER A 70 1.14 -0.10 -8.26
N ARG A 71 1.29 -0.02 -9.58
CA ARG A 71 2.15 -0.94 -10.31
C ARG A 71 3.57 -0.36 -10.26
N TYR A 72 4.51 -1.11 -9.71
CA TYR A 72 5.88 -0.65 -9.49
C TYR A 72 6.89 -1.76 -9.78
N CYS A 73 8.15 -1.38 -9.95
CA CYS A 73 9.29 -2.29 -9.96
C CYS A 73 9.69 -2.61 -8.52
N HIS A 74 10.15 -3.84 -8.25
CA HIS A 74 10.63 -4.23 -6.91
C HIS A 74 12.00 -3.59 -6.60
N MET A 75 12.09 -2.26 -6.75
CA MET A 75 13.32 -1.48 -6.59
C MET A 75 13.21 -0.44 -5.47
N ALA A 76 12.09 -0.44 -4.72
CA ALA A 76 11.89 0.50 -3.63
C ALA A 76 12.99 0.37 -2.57
N HIS A 77 13.52 1.52 -2.13
CA HIS A 77 14.58 1.62 -1.13
C HIS A 77 15.92 0.99 -1.53
N GLN A 78 16.19 0.84 -2.83
CA GLN A 78 17.45 0.32 -3.35
C GLN A 78 18.26 1.42 -4.02
N PRO A 79 19.61 1.27 -4.07
CA PRO A 79 20.43 2.16 -4.89
C PRO A 79 19.96 2.15 -6.35
N ASN A 80 19.96 3.34 -6.98
CA ASN A 80 19.47 3.53 -8.34
C ASN A 80 17.99 3.15 -8.53
N GLU A 81 17.15 3.39 -7.52
CA GLU A 81 15.71 3.21 -7.61
C GLU A 81 15.16 3.90 -8.85
N TYR A 82 14.34 3.19 -9.60
CA TYR A 82 13.69 3.71 -10.81
C TYR A 82 12.25 3.23 -10.92
N CYS A 83 11.47 3.91 -11.74
CA CYS A 83 10.17 3.41 -12.18
C CYS A 83 10.10 3.37 -13.71
N LEU A 84 9.29 2.47 -14.23
CA LEU A 84 8.99 2.41 -15.65
C LEU A 84 7.93 3.46 -16.01
N ILE A 85 8.15 4.20 -17.08
CA ILE A 85 7.18 5.19 -17.57
C ILE A 85 5.83 4.54 -17.86
N GLU A 86 5.82 3.33 -18.40
CA GLU A 86 4.59 2.56 -18.64
C GLU A 86 3.80 2.28 -17.35
N ASN A 87 4.48 2.04 -16.22
CA ASN A 87 3.83 1.87 -14.92
C ASN A 87 3.23 3.19 -14.43
N MET A 88 3.92 4.31 -14.63
CA MET A 88 3.38 5.64 -14.28
C MET A 88 2.12 5.95 -15.09
N VAL A 89 2.17 5.75 -16.40
CA VAL A 89 1.02 5.96 -17.30
C VAL A 89 -0.13 5.02 -16.95
N GLY A 90 0.16 3.76 -16.68
CA GLY A 90 -0.86 2.80 -16.26
C GLY A 90 -1.51 3.15 -14.93
N ASN A 91 -0.72 3.56 -13.94
CA ASN A 91 -1.26 4.03 -12.65
C ASN A 91 -2.13 5.27 -12.83
N ALA A 92 -1.71 6.23 -13.67
CA ALA A 92 -2.51 7.42 -13.99
C ALA A 92 -3.85 7.06 -14.63
N LYS A 93 -3.90 6.06 -15.53
CA LYS A 93 -5.14 5.55 -16.12
C LYS A 93 -6.07 4.96 -15.06
N VAL A 94 -5.56 4.15 -14.12
CA VAL A 94 -6.36 3.61 -13.02
C VAL A 94 -6.99 4.72 -12.20
N TYR A 95 -6.22 5.74 -11.82
CA TYR A 95 -6.76 6.87 -11.08
C TYR A 95 -7.75 7.70 -11.89
N ALA A 96 -7.54 7.89 -13.19
CA ALA A 96 -8.51 8.55 -14.05
C ALA A 96 -9.85 7.78 -14.09
N HIS A 97 -9.82 6.46 -14.19
CA HIS A 97 -11.02 5.63 -14.08
C HIS A 97 -11.75 5.82 -12.75
N LEU A 98 -11.02 5.82 -11.63
CA LEU A 98 -11.60 6.07 -10.30
C LEU A 98 -12.32 7.42 -10.20
N PHE A 99 -11.75 8.49 -10.76
CA PHE A 99 -12.36 9.82 -10.74
C PHE A 99 -13.56 9.95 -11.68
N LEU A 100 -13.68 9.10 -12.69
CA LEU A 100 -14.76 9.11 -13.67
C LEU A 100 -15.90 8.14 -13.32
N GLN A 101 -15.74 7.29 -12.31
CA GLN A 101 -16.82 6.42 -11.83
C GLN A 101 -17.95 7.29 -11.24
N LYS A 102 -19.19 6.94 -11.61
CA LYS A 102 -20.41 7.64 -11.15
C LYS A 102 -21.07 6.91 -9.99
#